data_838683ffb7b0a4536eb45186d26cbb51
#
_entry.id   838683ffb7b0a4536eb45186d26cbb51
#
_cell.length_a   1.000
_cell.length_b   1.000
_cell.length_c   1.000
_cell.angle_alpha   90.00
_cell.angle_beta   90.00
_cell.angle_gamma   90.00
#
_symmetry.space_group_name_H-M   'P 1'
#
loop_
_entity.id
_entity.type
_entity.pdbx_description
1 polymer ?
#
loop_
_entity_poly.entity_id
_entity_poly.type
_entity_poly.pdbx_seq_one_letter_code
_entity_poly.pdbx_strand_id
1 'polypeptide(L)'
;MTITAKTDDIPIDTVILDIEGTVCPITFVKDTLFPYFIEKLPSILDKFQYPLSNTSASSDDQILNILKQLPDNITKSSESIYKHFKNLVDQDIKDPILKSLQGLIWKQGYENNELQAPIYQDSIEFIESFPTKSSTNNKIYIYSSGSIKAQILLFGHVKSTTTTITNEVIDLNPKLNGYFDITTAGFKNQSNSYKKILQEINKSSTPKSVLFLSDNINEVNAAIEAGMKSYIVIRPGNPPIDDDDDGNDDKINHKIIYSLDELDL
;
A
#
# COMPACT_ATOMS: atom_id res chain seq x y z
N MET A 1 3.09 46.36 -23.54
CA MET A 1 2.77 44.95 -23.81
C MET A 1 3.01 44.19 -22.50
N THR A 2 1.96 43.90 -21.79
CA THR A 2 2.04 43.15 -20.54
C THR A 2 2.06 41.67 -20.91
N ILE A 3 3.23 41.04 -20.78
CA ILE A 3 3.34 39.58 -20.93
C ILE A 3 2.76 38.98 -19.65
N THR A 4 1.48 38.60 -19.68
CA THR A 4 0.93 37.70 -18.67
C THR A 4 1.59 36.36 -18.88
N ALA A 5 2.51 35.98 -17.97
CA ALA A 5 3.00 34.62 -17.86
C ALA A 5 1.75 33.72 -17.65
N LYS A 6 1.40 32.96 -18.69
CA LYS A 6 0.51 31.81 -18.51
C LYS A 6 1.18 30.90 -17.48
N THR A 7 0.60 30.78 -16.32
CA THR A 7 0.93 29.69 -15.41
C THR A 7 0.71 28.42 -16.20
N ASP A 8 1.79 27.66 -16.44
CA ASP A 8 1.76 26.34 -17.09
C ASP A 8 1.05 25.34 -16.15
N ASP A 9 -0.26 25.47 -16.06
CA ASP A 9 -1.07 24.53 -15.30
C ASP A 9 -1.37 23.31 -16.18
N ILE A 10 -0.35 22.41 -16.23
CA ILE A 10 -0.48 21.16 -16.96
C ILE A 10 -1.58 20.34 -16.24
N PRO A 11 -2.65 19.96 -16.95
CA PRO A 11 -3.71 19.14 -16.36
C PRO A 11 -3.16 17.82 -15.82
N ILE A 12 -3.68 17.39 -14.68
CA ILE A 12 -3.36 16.08 -14.14
C ILE A 12 -4.15 15.02 -14.94
N ASP A 13 -3.45 14.07 -15.49
CA ASP A 13 -4.01 12.92 -16.22
C ASP A 13 -3.62 11.58 -15.58
N THR A 14 -2.73 11.63 -14.59
CA THR A 14 -2.22 10.44 -13.90
C THR A 14 -2.14 10.72 -12.40
N VAL A 15 -2.70 9.82 -11.61
CA VAL A 15 -2.62 9.88 -10.13
C VAL A 15 -1.93 8.64 -9.60
N ILE A 16 -1.03 8.82 -8.66
CA ILE A 16 -0.38 7.73 -7.91
C ILE A 16 -0.81 7.85 -6.46
N LEU A 17 -1.37 6.79 -5.91
CA LEU A 17 -1.92 6.76 -4.56
C LEU A 17 -1.03 5.92 -3.64
N ASP A 18 -0.70 6.45 -2.49
CA ASP A 18 -0.29 5.65 -1.34
C ASP A 18 -1.51 4.95 -0.73
N ILE A 19 -1.29 3.95 0.14
CA ILE A 19 -2.37 3.16 0.74
C ILE A 19 -2.65 3.61 2.16
N GLU A 20 -1.76 3.25 3.10
CA GLU A 20 -1.95 3.47 4.54
C GLU A 20 -1.92 4.96 4.85
N GLY A 21 -2.90 5.45 5.61
CA GLY A 21 -3.01 6.87 5.93
C GLY A 21 -3.47 7.77 4.76
N THR A 22 -3.65 7.24 3.58
CA THR A 22 -4.05 7.98 2.37
C THR A 22 -5.40 7.53 1.84
N VAL A 23 -5.53 6.30 1.37
CA VAL A 23 -6.80 5.72 0.89
C VAL A 23 -7.39 4.69 1.84
N CYS A 24 -6.62 4.25 2.83
CA CYS A 24 -6.97 3.26 3.84
C CYS A 24 -6.53 3.78 5.21
N PRO A 25 -7.24 3.48 6.32
CA PRO A 25 -6.78 3.83 7.66
C PRO A 25 -5.36 3.35 7.93
N ILE A 26 -4.52 4.23 8.48
CA ILE A 26 -3.11 3.94 8.78
C ILE A 26 -2.94 2.75 9.73
N THR A 27 -3.96 2.48 10.55
CA THR A 27 -3.94 1.40 11.54
C THR A 27 -4.36 0.05 10.98
N PHE A 28 -4.87 -0.04 9.75
CA PHE A 28 -5.47 -1.26 9.22
C PHE A 28 -4.51 -2.46 9.24
N VAL A 29 -3.27 -2.27 8.81
CA VAL A 29 -2.27 -3.35 8.82
C VAL A 29 -1.97 -3.79 10.26
N LYS A 30 -1.74 -2.82 11.15
CA LYS A 30 -1.36 -3.07 12.53
C LYS A 30 -2.52 -3.65 13.36
N ASP A 31 -3.74 -3.12 13.19
CA ASP A 31 -4.87 -3.43 14.06
C ASP A 31 -5.75 -4.57 13.51
N THR A 32 -5.59 -4.93 12.23
CA THR A 32 -6.38 -5.98 11.60
C THR A 32 -5.53 -7.09 10.99
N LEU A 33 -4.63 -6.76 10.05
CA LEU A 33 -3.89 -7.77 9.29
C LEU A 33 -2.87 -8.53 10.14
N PHE A 34 -2.12 -7.84 11.00
CA PHE A 34 -1.16 -8.49 11.89
C PHE A 34 -1.84 -9.35 12.96
N PRO A 35 -2.88 -8.89 13.68
CA PRO A 35 -3.63 -9.73 14.60
C PRO A 35 -4.26 -10.96 13.92
N TYR A 36 -4.85 -10.78 12.75
CA TYR A 36 -5.40 -11.88 11.96
C TYR A 36 -4.35 -12.95 11.66
N PHE A 37 -3.17 -12.54 11.22
CA PHE A 37 -2.06 -13.46 10.96
C PHE A 37 -1.68 -14.26 12.22
N ILE A 38 -1.49 -13.59 13.35
CA ILE A 38 -1.12 -14.22 14.62
C ILE A 38 -2.20 -15.16 15.14
N GLU A 39 -3.48 -14.82 14.96
CA GLU A 39 -4.64 -15.66 15.35
C GLU A 39 -4.70 -16.94 14.51
N LYS A 40 -4.48 -16.85 13.20
CA LYS A 40 -4.58 -18.00 12.29
C LYS A 40 -3.38 -18.93 12.35
N LEU A 41 -2.20 -18.40 12.71
CA LEU A 41 -0.93 -19.12 12.64
C LEU A 41 -0.91 -20.44 13.43
N PRO A 42 -1.41 -20.55 14.68
CA PRO A 42 -1.41 -21.82 15.41
C PRO A 42 -2.12 -22.95 14.68
N SER A 43 -3.34 -22.70 14.20
CA SER A 43 -4.16 -23.71 13.49
C SER A 43 -3.52 -24.18 12.17
N ILE A 44 -2.68 -23.34 11.58
CA ILE A 44 -1.91 -23.67 10.37
C ILE A 44 -0.71 -24.54 10.75
N LEU A 45 0.02 -24.16 11.81
CA LEU A 45 1.19 -24.91 12.27
C LEU A 45 0.84 -26.31 12.78
N ASP A 46 -0.33 -26.47 13.41
CA ASP A 46 -0.80 -27.77 13.94
C ASP A 46 -1.04 -28.83 12.86
N LYS A 47 -1.07 -28.43 11.57
CA LYS A 47 -1.20 -29.38 10.45
C LYS A 47 0.10 -30.12 10.12
N PHE A 48 1.23 -29.70 10.65
CA PHE A 48 2.53 -30.24 10.32
C PHE A 48 3.11 -31.13 11.43
N GLN A 49 3.96 -32.09 11.02
CA GLN A 49 4.78 -32.88 11.96
C GLN A 49 6.09 -32.16 12.24
N TYR A 50 6.59 -32.30 13.46
CA TYR A 50 7.82 -31.65 13.90
C TYR A 50 8.85 -32.66 14.37
N PRO A 51 10.18 -32.36 14.17
CA PRO A 51 10.72 -31.19 13.50
C PRO A 51 10.39 -31.19 12.00
N LEU A 52 10.26 -30.00 11.39
CA LEU A 52 9.85 -29.87 9.97
C LEU A 52 10.84 -30.53 8.99
N SER A 53 12.10 -30.78 9.40
CA SER A 53 13.08 -31.52 8.61
C SER A 53 12.61 -32.94 8.26
N ASN A 54 11.77 -33.55 9.10
CA ASN A 54 11.25 -34.91 8.93
C ASN A 54 9.99 -34.97 8.08
N THR A 55 9.40 -33.83 7.75
CA THR A 55 8.16 -33.74 6.98
C THR A 55 8.48 -33.80 5.50
N SER A 56 7.99 -34.84 4.80
CA SER A 56 8.07 -34.89 3.34
C SER A 56 7.16 -33.78 2.77
N ALA A 57 7.77 -32.78 2.12
CA ALA A 57 7.00 -31.78 1.41
C ALA A 57 6.40 -32.40 0.15
N SER A 58 5.08 -32.34 -0.01
CA SER A 58 4.52 -32.34 -1.35
C SER A 58 4.93 -31.01 -2.02
N SER A 59 5.28 -31.03 -3.30
CA SER A 59 5.68 -29.83 -4.07
C SER A 59 4.64 -28.70 -3.98
N ASP A 60 3.43 -29.04 -3.59
CA ASP A 60 2.25 -28.15 -3.63
C ASP A 60 1.96 -27.43 -2.30
N ASP A 61 2.61 -27.80 -1.19
CA ASP A 61 2.42 -27.12 0.09
C ASP A 61 3.30 -25.87 0.21
N GLN A 62 2.75 -24.74 -0.27
CA GLN A 62 3.45 -23.46 -0.27
C GLN A 62 3.82 -22.99 1.15
N ILE A 63 2.96 -23.22 2.14
CA ILE A 63 3.22 -22.82 3.53
C ILE A 63 4.40 -23.63 4.09
N LEU A 64 4.38 -24.96 3.93
CA LEU A 64 5.50 -25.78 4.39
C LEU A 64 6.82 -25.40 3.74
N ASN A 65 6.80 -25.08 2.43
CA ASN A 65 7.98 -24.64 1.71
C ASN A 65 8.55 -23.30 2.23
N ILE A 66 7.68 -22.39 2.67
CA ILE A 66 8.12 -21.15 3.32
C ILE A 66 8.68 -21.43 4.70
N LEU A 67 8.00 -22.24 5.52
CA LEU A 67 8.43 -22.57 6.88
C LEU A 67 9.78 -23.30 6.91
N LYS A 68 10.09 -24.11 5.90
CA LYS A 68 11.38 -24.80 5.76
C LYS A 68 12.57 -23.87 5.43
N GLN A 69 12.32 -22.61 5.09
CA GLN A 69 13.40 -21.63 4.93
C GLN A 69 13.90 -21.10 6.28
N LEU A 70 13.15 -21.33 7.37
CA LEU A 70 13.58 -20.97 8.71
C LEU A 70 14.73 -21.85 9.18
N PRO A 71 15.62 -21.35 10.07
CA PRO A 71 16.67 -22.13 10.69
C PRO A 71 16.15 -23.35 11.46
N ASP A 72 16.92 -24.44 11.48
CA ASP A 72 16.53 -25.70 12.14
C ASP A 72 16.20 -25.56 13.63
N ASN A 73 16.85 -24.63 14.34
CA ASN A 73 16.57 -24.37 15.74
C ASN A 73 15.15 -23.76 15.97
N ILE A 74 14.55 -23.12 14.94
CA ILE A 74 13.20 -22.57 14.97
C ILE A 74 12.17 -23.61 14.54
N THR A 75 12.50 -24.47 13.59
CA THR A 75 11.56 -25.45 13.01
C THR A 75 11.36 -26.72 13.84
N LYS A 76 11.85 -26.75 15.09
CA LYS A 76 11.73 -27.89 16.01
C LYS A 76 10.32 -28.17 16.50
N SER A 77 9.49 -27.13 16.62
CA SER A 77 8.12 -27.24 17.11
C SER A 77 7.25 -26.09 16.59
N SER A 78 5.92 -26.29 16.57
CA SER A 78 4.95 -25.24 16.27
C SER A 78 5.10 -24.03 17.18
N GLU A 79 5.32 -24.26 18.49
CA GLU A 79 5.52 -23.19 19.47
C GLU A 79 6.73 -22.31 19.18
N SER A 80 7.84 -22.94 18.75
CA SER A 80 9.08 -22.21 18.41
C SER A 80 8.85 -21.29 17.18
N ILE A 81 8.19 -21.79 16.15
CA ILE A 81 7.85 -21.03 14.96
C ILE A 81 6.88 -19.88 15.31
N TYR A 82 5.83 -20.18 16.09
CA TYR A 82 4.88 -19.18 16.53
C TYR A 82 5.56 -18.03 17.29
N LYS A 83 6.40 -18.36 18.28
CA LYS A 83 7.14 -17.35 19.05
C LYS A 83 8.05 -16.49 18.17
N HIS A 84 8.70 -17.12 17.20
CA HIS A 84 9.57 -16.42 16.26
C HIS A 84 8.78 -15.38 15.44
N PHE A 85 7.70 -15.80 14.78
CA PHE A 85 6.91 -14.87 13.98
C PHE A 85 6.19 -13.83 14.81
N LYS A 86 5.67 -14.20 16.00
CA LYS A 86 5.07 -13.24 16.92
C LYS A 86 6.06 -12.14 17.31
N ASN A 87 7.30 -12.50 17.63
CA ASN A 87 8.33 -11.52 17.95
C ASN A 87 8.64 -10.59 16.75
N LEU A 88 8.71 -11.12 15.52
CA LEU A 88 8.94 -10.29 14.34
C LEU A 88 7.79 -9.30 14.12
N VAL A 89 6.54 -9.74 14.31
CA VAL A 89 5.34 -8.88 14.19
C VAL A 89 5.31 -7.83 15.28
N ASP A 90 5.55 -8.21 16.55
CA ASP A 90 5.54 -7.29 17.69
C ASP A 90 6.60 -6.18 17.57
N GLN A 91 7.72 -6.47 16.89
CA GLN A 91 8.81 -5.51 16.65
C GLN A 91 8.74 -4.82 15.28
N ASP A 92 7.70 -5.06 14.52
CA ASP A 92 7.53 -4.58 13.12
C ASP A 92 8.75 -4.86 12.21
N ILE A 93 9.40 -6.03 12.39
CA ILE A 93 10.54 -6.43 11.57
C ILE A 93 10.07 -6.91 10.20
N LYS A 94 10.59 -6.31 9.14
CA LYS A 94 10.23 -6.60 7.75
C LYS A 94 10.99 -7.83 7.20
N ASP A 95 10.80 -8.99 7.81
CA ASP A 95 11.44 -10.24 7.42
C ASP A 95 10.80 -10.82 6.12
N PRO A 96 11.59 -11.27 5.13
CA PRO A 96 11.06 -11.80 3.87
C PRO A 96 10.24 -13.08 4.02
N ILE A 97 10.61 -13.97 4.96
CA ILE A 97 9.89 -15.24 5.21
C ILE A 97 8.54 -14.92 5.87
N LEU A 98 8.54 -14.01 6.87
CA LEU A 98 7.32 -13.50 7.48
C LEU A 98 6.39 -12.90 6.43
N LYS A 99 6.88 -11.99 5.58
CA LYS A 99 6.07 -11.35 4.52
C LYS A 99 5.47 -12.37 3.55
N SER A 100 6.23 -13.41 3.20
CA SER A 100 5.74 -14.47 2.30
C SER A 100 4.61 -15.27 2.94
N LEU A 101 4.77 -15.62 4.23
CA LEU A 101 3.75 -16.36 4.98
C LEU A 101 2.50 -15.51 5.24
N GLN A 102 2.67 -14.25 5.64
CA GLN A 102 1.58 -13.29 5.79
C GLN A 102 0.78 -13.16 4.49
N GLY A 103 1.46 -13.05 3.35
CA GLY A 103 0.79 -12.96 2.04
C GLY A 103 -0.12 -14.14 1.73
N LEU A 104 0.28 -15.38 2.07
CA LEU A 104 -0.57 -16.56 1.87
C LEU A 104 -1.74 -16.60 2.84
N ILE A 105 -1.51 -16.29 4.11
CA ILE A 105 -2.57 -16.32 5.13
C ILE A 105 -3.61 -15.22 4.89
N TRP A 106 -3.17 -14.00 4.54
CA TRP A 106 -4.08 -12.90 4.19
C TRP A 106 -4.88 -13.23 2.91
N LYS A 107 -4.23 -13.85 1.91
CA LYS A 107 -4.93 -14.30 0.70
C LYS A 107 -6.10 -15.22 1.06
N GLN A 108 -5.88 -16.22 1.92
CA GLN A 108 -6.96 -17.11 2.39
C GLN A 108 -8.05 -16.33 3.15
N GLY A 109 -7.66 -15.37 3.99
CA GLY A 109 -8.60 -14.52 4.73
C GLY A 109 -9.49 -13.67 3.83
N TYR A 110 -8.91 -13.08 2.80
CA TYR A 110 -9.66 -12.32 1.80
C TYR A 110 -10.59 -13.22 0.96
N GLU A 111 -10.08 -14.35 0.45
CA GLU A 111 -10.86 -15.29 -0.35
C GLU A 111 -12.02 -15.90 0.42
N ASN A 112 -11.90 -16.06 1.74
CA ASN A 112 -12.95 -16.55 2.63
C ASN A 112 -13.87 -15.44 3.16
N ASN A 113 -13.69 -14.17 2.75
CA ASN A 113 -14.40 -13.00 3.28
C ASN A 113 -14.21 -12.76 4.79
N GLU A 114 -13.14 -13.28 5.38
CA GLU A 114 -12.76 -13.02 6.77
C GLU A 114 -12.02 -11.69 6.90
N LEU A 115 -11.40 -11.23 5.82
CA LEU A 115 -10.75 -9.93 5.69
C LEU A 115 -11.42 -9.11 4.61
N GLN A 116 -11.60 -7.82 4.87
CA GLN A 116 -12.05 -6.82 3.90
C GLN A 116 -11.25 -5.53 4.10
N ALA A 117 -10.85 -4.90 3.01
CA ALA A 117 -10.09 -3.66 3.07
C ALA A 117 -11.00 -2.44 3.34
N PRO A 118 -10.76 -1.66 4.40
CA PRO A 118 -11.59 -0.52 4.74
C PRO A 118 -11.13 0.74 3.97
N ILE A 119 -11.17 0.69 2.63
CA ILE A 119 -10.87 1.86 1.80
C ILE A 119 -11.90 2.95 2.10
N TYR A 120 -11.44 4.21 2.23
CA TYR A 120 -12.33 5.35 2.46
C TYR A 120 -13.30 5.54 1.29
N GLN A 121 -14.52 5.98 1.57
CA GLN A 121 -15.58 6.10 0.57
C GLN A 121 -15.20 7.09 -0.55
N ASP A 122 -14.65 8.26 -0.20
CA ASP A 122 -14.15 9.24 -1.15
C ASP A 122 -13.06 8.68 -2.08
N SER A 123 -12.23 7.77 -1.55
CA SER A 123 -11.19 7.09 -2.32
C SER A 123 -11.77 6.05 -3.29
N ILE A 124 -12.82 5.34 -2.87
CA ILE A 124 -13.55 4.42 -3.77
C ILE A 124 -14.16 5.21 -4.91
N GLU A 125 -14.91 6.28 -4.60
CA GLU A 125 -15.57 7.15 -5.59
C GLU A 125 -14.57 7.80 -6.55
N PHE A 126 -13.42 8.24 -6.03
CA PHE A 126 -12.34 8.77 -6.85
C PHE A 126 -11.77 7.72 -7.82
N ILE A 127 -11.44 6.51 -7.32
CA ILE A 127 -10.89 5.42 -8.15
C ILE A 127 -11.88 5.00 -9.23
N GLU A 128 -13.17 4.99 -8.95
CA GLU A 128 -14.20 4.64 -9.92
C GLU A 128 -14.43 5.72 -10.98
N SER A 129 -14.40 7.00 -10.58
CA SER A 129 -14.80 8.13 -11.43
C SER A 129 -13.65 8.73 -12.23
N PHE A 130 -12.45 8.89 -11.64
CA PHE A 130 -11.34 9.61 -12.28
C PHE A 130 -10.93 9.06 -13.64
N PRO A 131 -10.86 7.73 -13.88
CA PRO A 131 -10.53 7.19 -15.20
C PRO A 131 -11.50 7.60 -16.31
N THR A 132 -12.74 7.96 -15.96
CA THR A 132 -13.82 8.27 -16.90
C THR A 132 -14.14 9.75 -17.03
N LYS A 133 -13.59 10.61 -16.16
CA LYS A 133 -13.90 12.06 -16.10
C LYS A 133 -13.46 12.85 -17.32
N SER A 134 -12.53 12.35 -18.11
CA SER A 134 -11.99 13.08 -19.26
C SER A 134 -12.01 12.24 -20.55
N SER A 135 -12.04 12.91 -21.69
CA SER A 135 -11.73 12.28 -22.99
C SER A 135 -10.26 11.84 -23.08
N THR A 136 -9.40 12.30 -22.15
CA THR A 136 -8.05 11.83 -21.93
C THR A 136 -8.10 10.63 -21.01
N ASN A 137 -7.58 9.51 -21.45
CA ASN A 137 -7.51 8.23 -20.72
C ASN A 137 -6.74 8.40 -19.40
N ASN A 138 -7.41 8.94 -18.37
CA ASN A 138 -6.83 9.18 -17.05
C ASN A 138 -6.40 7.86 -16.39
N LYS A 139 -5.30 7.87 -15.66
CA LYS A 139 -4.69 6.67 -15.09
C LYS A 139 -4.49 6.77 -13.59
N ILE A 140 -4.72 5.66 -12.91
CA ILE A 140 -4.44 5.53 -11.48
C ILE A 140 -3.45 4.39 -11.26
N TYR A 141 -2.41 4.67 -10.49
CA TYR A 141 -1.41 3.70 -10.02
C TYR A 141 -1.35 3.71 -8.51
N ILE A 142 -0.91 2.60 -7.94
CA ILE A 142 -0.68 2.47 -6.50
C ILE A 142 0.82 2.37 -6.24
N TYR A 143 1.31 3.04 -5.19
CA TYR A 143 2.68 2.90 -4.74
C TYR A 143 2.73 2.78 -3.22
N SER A 144 3.06 1.59 -2.73
CA SER A 144 3.09 1.27 -1.29
C SER A 144 4.35 0.47 -0.93
N SER A 145 4.70 0.44 0.36
CA SER A 145 5.76 -0.42 0.90
C SER A 145 5.39 -1.91 0.95
N GLY A 146 4.09 -2.21 0.89
CA GLY A 146 3.55 -3.56 0.78
C GLY A 146 3.84 -4.17 -0.59
N SER A 147 3.99 -5.51 -0.66
CA SER A 147 4.22 -6.18 -1.94
C SER A 147 3.04 -5.97 -2.91
N ILE A 148 3.32 -5.93 -4.21
CA ILE A 148 2.29 -5.82 -5.26
C ILE A 148 1.19 -6.88 -5.07
N LYS A 149 1.54 -8.11 -4.68
CA LYS A 149 0.56 -9.16 -4.41
C LYS A 149 -0.41 -8.79 -3.27
N ALA A 150 0.11 -8.20 -2.19
CA ALA A 150 -0.72 -7.74 -1.08
C ALA A 150 -1.60 -6.56 -1.47
N GLN A 151 -1.09 -5.64 -2.28
CA GLN A 151 -1.84 -4.51 -2.82
C GLN A 151 -3.02 -4.99 -3.68
N ILE A 152 -2.80 -5.93 -4.59
CA ILE A 152 -3.85 -6.53 -5.45
C ILE A 152 -4.92 -7.22 -4.59
N LEU A 153 -4.53 -7.95 -3.55
CA LEU A 153 -5.48 -8.56 -2.62
C LEU A 153 -6.33 -7.50 -1.91
N LEU A 154 -5.71 -6.44 -1.42
CA LEU A 154 -6.38 -5.36 -0.71
C LEU A 154 -7.41 -4.68 -1.61
N PHE A 155 -7.04 -4.25 -2.82
CA PHE A 155 -7.95 -3.58 -3.75
C PHE A 155 -8.97 -4.53 -4.40
N GLY A 156 -8.73 -5.84 -4.39
CA GLY A 156 -9.67 -6.85 -4.85
C GLY A 156 -10.76 -7.20 -3.82
N HIS A 157 -10.60 -6.77 -2.56
CA HIS A 157 -11.51 -7.16 -1.47
C HIS A 157 -11.89 -5.94 -0.61
N VAL A 158 -12.34 -4.88 -1.27
CA VAL A 158 -12.74 -3.64 -0.59
C VAL A 158 -14.12 -3.80 0.02
N LYS A 159 -14.25 -3.39 1.29
CA LYS A 159 -15.52 -3.40 2.01
C LYS A 159 -16.50 -2.41 1.37
N SER A 160 -17.65 -2.88 0.92
CA SER A 160 -18.72 -2.00 0.46
C SER A 160 -19.31 -1.21 1.65
N THR A 161 -19.44 0.10 1.47
CA THR A 161 -20.05 1.00 2.46
C THR A 161 -21.45 1.44 2.07
N THR A 162 -21.85 1.18 0.82
CA THR A 162 -23.12 1.70 0.24
C THR A 162 -24.28 0.73 0.30
N THR A 163 -24.03 -0.55 0.59
CA THR A 163 -25.08 -1.56 0.62
C THR A 163 -25.45 -1.96 2.04
N THR A 164 -26.76 -2.15 2.26
CA THR A 164 -27.29 -2.74 3.50
C THR A 164 -27.01 -4.25 3.61
N ILE A 165 -26.41 -4.84 2.56
CA ILE A 165 -25.98 -6.25 2.56
C ILE A 165 -24.61 -6.27 3.23
N THR A 166 -24.56 -6.78 4.44
CA THR A 166 -23.31 -7.04 5.17
C THR A 166 -22.48 -8.06 4.39
N ASN A 167 -21.23 -7.72 4.06
CA ASN A 167 -20.21 -8.54 3.37
C ASN A 167 -20.16 -8.44 1.84
N GLU A 168 -20.75 -7.44 1.22
CA GLU A 168 -20.46 -7.18 -0.19
C GLU A 168 -19.03 -6.65 -0.35
N VAL A 169 -18.29 -7.24 -1.28
CA VAL A 169 -16.90 -6.92 -1.60
C VAL A 169 -16.84 -6.26 -2.97
N ILE A 170 -16.11 -5.16 -3.07
CA ILE A 170 -15.87 -4.46 -4.32
C ILE A 170 -14.44 -4.81 -4.80
N ASP A 171 -14.30 -5.17 -6.08
CA ASP A 171 -13.00 -5.29 -6.74
C ASP A 171 -12.68 -4.00 -7.51
N LEU A 172 -11.72 -3.22 -6.98
CA LEU A 172 -11.23 -1.99 -7.62
C LEU A 172 -10.05 -2.23 -8.58
N ASN A 173 -9.46 -3.44 -8.62
CA ASN A 173 -8.32 -3.73 -9.50
C ASN A 173 -8.56 -3.37 -10.98
N PRO A 174 -9.75 -3.62 -11.57
CA PRO A 174 -10.01 -3.27 -12.96
C PRO A 174 -9.95 -1.75 -13.26
N LYS A 175 -9.99 -0.90 -12.24
CA LYS A 175 -9.89 0.57 -12.37
C LYS A 175 -8.45 1.09 -12.24
N LEU A 176 -7.53 0.24 -11.79
CA LEU A 176 -6.14 0.60 -11.52
C LEU A 176 -5.25 0.17 -12.70
N ASN A 177 -4.32 1.02 -13.07
CA ASN A 177 -3.44 0.80 -14.22
C ASN A 177 -2.14 0.09 -13.87
N GLY A 178 -1.84 -0.09 -12.58
CA GLY A 178 -0.68 -0.83 -12.12
C GLY A 178 -0.29 -0.49 -10.69
N TYR A 179 0.73 -1.20 -10.23
CA TYR A 179 1.18 -1.20 -8.85
C TYR A 179 2.70 -1.09 -8.79
N PHE A 180 3.18 -0.34 -7.81
CA PHE A 180 4.60 -0.23 -7.48
C PHE A 180 4.82 -0.56 -6.01
N ASP A 181 5.94 -1.20 -5.73
CA ASP A 181 6.42 -1.46 -4.38
C ASP A 181 7.91 -1.11 -4.24
N ILE A 182 8.46 -1.29 -3.05
CA ILE A 182 9.87 -0.98 -2.78
C ILE A 182 10.84 -1.87 -3.59
N THR A 183 10.40 -3.03 -4.07
CA THR A 183 11.21 -3.95 -4.89
C THR A 183 11.25 -3.47 -6.34
N THR A 184 10.12 -3.01 -6.86
CA THR A 184 9.98 -2.58 -8.25
C THR A 184 10.42 -1.14 -8.47
N ALA A 185 10.04 -0.21 -7.59
CA ALA A 185 10.36 1.22 -7.74
C ALA A 185 11.55 1.67 -6.88
N GLY A 186 11.70 1.16 -5.66
CA GLY A 186 12.65 1.61 -4.64
C GLY A 186 11.95 2.17 -3.41
N PHE A 187 12.72 2.78 -2.50
CA PHE A 187 12.16 3.35 -1.27
C PHE A 187 11.40 4.65 -1.55
N LYS A 188 10.25 4.82 -0.87
CA LYS A 188 9.32 5.93 -1.10
C LYS A 188 9.85 7.32 -0.67
N ASN A 189 10.87 7.37 0.18
CA ASN A 189 11.55 8.61 0.58
C ASN A 189 12.71 9.01 -0.36
N GLN A 190 12.83 8.40 -1.54
CA GLN A 190 13.90 8.65 -2.51
C GLN A 190 13.32 9.14 -3.84
N SER A 191 13.75 10.31 -4.32
CA SER A 191 13.27 10.88 -5.59
C SER A 191 13.56 9.99 -6.81
N ASN A 192 14.64 9.20 -6.76
CA ASN A 192 14.97 8.26 -7.82
C ASN A 192 13.90 7.17 -8.02
N SER A 193 13.17 6.79 -6.95
CA SER A 193 12.06 5.85 -7.05
C SER A 193 10.93 6.41 -7.89
N TYR A 194 10.59 7.68 -7.70
CA TYR A 194 9.56 8.38 -8.48
C TYR A 194 10.01 8.64 -9.93
N LYS A 195 11.29 8.96 -10.15
CA LYS A 195 11.85 9.07 -11.52
C LYS A 195 11.73 7.75 -12.28
N LYS A 196 11.99 6.62 -11.59
CA LYS A 196 11.81 5.29 -12.16
C LYS A 196 10.34 5.01 -12.51
N ILE A 197 9.41 5.32 -11.60
CA ILE A 197 7.97 5.21 -11.86
C ILE A 197 7.59 6.07 -13.07
N LEU A 198 8.01 7.35 -13.13
CA LEU A 198 7.76 8.23 -14.28
C LEU A 198 8.24 7.63 -15.60
N GLN A 199 9.38 6.95 -15.58
CA GLN A 199 9.92 6.26 -16.76
C GLN A 199 9.03 5.08 -17.16
N GLU A 200 8.63 4.25 -16.22
CA GLU A 200 7.82 3.05 -16.48
C GLU A 200 6.41 3.39 -17.00
N ILE A 201 5.81 4.48 -16.49
CA ILE A 201 4.49 4.96 -16.96
C ILE A 201 4.57 5.92 -18.16
N ASN A 202 5.78 6.13 -18.74
CA ASN A 202 6.03 7.02 -19.87
C ASN A 202 5.67 8.50 -19.60
N LYS A 203 5.97 9.00 -18.40
CA LYS A 203 5.71 10.37 -17.96
C LYS A 203 6.97 11.19 -17.68
N SER A 204 8.17 10.71 -18.02
CA SER A 204 9.43 11.42 -17.79
C SER A 204 9.50 12.81 -18.43
N SER A 205 8.83 13.02 -19.56
CA SER A 205 8.77 14.32 -20.25
C SER A 205 7.67 15.25 -19.72
N THR A 206 6.70 14.73 -19.00
CA THR A 206 5.55 15.46 -18.47
C THR A 206 5.28 15.15 -16.99
N PRO A 207 6.30 15.20 -16.11
CA PRO A 207 6.13 14.79 -14.71
C PRO A 207 5.06 15.61 -13.97
N LYS A 208 4.87 16.88 -14.35
CA LYS A 208 3.85 17.76 -13.78
C LYS A 208 2.40 17.36 -14.08
N SER A 209 2.17 16.43 -15.04
CA SER A 209 0.85 15.84 -15.27
C SER A 209 0.54 14.67 -14.33
N VAL A 210 1.49 14.31 -13.47
CA VAL A 210 1.35 13.24 -12.47
C VAL A 210 1.21 13.85 -11.09
N LEU A 211 0.16 13.43 -10.36
CA LEU A 211 -0.08 13.78 -8.97
C LEU A 211 0.19 12.57 -8.07
N PHE A 212 1.06 12.70 -7.07
CA PHE A 212 1.25 11.71 -6.02
C PHE A 212 0.57 12.16 -4.73
N LEU A 213 -0.13 11.24 -4.06
CA LEU A 213 -0.84 11.48 -2.80
C LEU A 213 -0.30 10.55 -1.72
N SER A 214 0.11 11.10 -0.58
CA SER A 214 0.61 10.36 0.59
C SER A 214 0.37 11.16 1.87
N ASP A 215 0.28 10.45 3.00
CA ASP A 215 0.26 11.05 4.34
C ASP A 215 1.67 11.39 4.85
N ASN A 216 2.72 10.91 4.17
CA ASN A 216 4.10 11.03 4.61
C ASN A 216 4.82 12.19 3.88
N ILE A 217 5.21 13.22 4.63
CA ILE A 217 5.88 14.41 4.09
C ILE A 217 7.19 14.09 3.34
N ASN A 218 7.97 13.08 3.80
CA ASN A 218 9.22 12.71 3.14
C ASN A 218 8.98 12.08 1.76
N GLU A 219 7.87 11.38 1.60
CA GLU A 219 7.45 10.80 0.32
C GLU A 219 6.95 11.89 -0.63
N VAL A 220 6.15 12.83 -0.11
CA VAL A 220 5.67 14.00 -0.87
C VAL A 220 6.86 14.82 -1.37
N ASN A 221 7.85 15.10 -0.52
CA ASN A 221 9.08 15.82 -0.90
C ASN A 221 9.85 15.09 -2.00
N ALA A 222 10.03 13.77 -1.86
CA ALA A 222 10.73 12.96 -2.86
C ALA A 222 10.02 12.95 -4.22
N ALA A 223 8.69 12.94 -4.24
CA ALA A 223 7.89 13.03 -5.45
C ALA A 223 8.02 14.41 -6.12
N ILE A 224 7.99 15.50 -5.34
CA ILE A 224 8.19 16.87 -5.82
C ILE A 224 9.60 17.02 -6.41
N GLU A 225 10.62 16.52 -5.74
CA GLU A 225 12.01 16.52 -6.24
C GLU A 225 12.15 15.76 -7.56
N ALA A 226 11.34 14.73 -7.77
CA ALA A 226 11.27 14.01 -9.05
C ALA A 226 10.54 14.78 -10.16
N GLY A 227 9.91 15.92 -9.84
CA GLY A 227 9.19 16.79 -10.76
C GLY A 227 7.67 16.56 -10.83
N MET A 228 7.11 15.64 -10.04
CA MET A 228 5.67 15.43 -9.93
C MET A 228 4.98 16.59 -9.18
N LYS A 229 3.67 16.73 -9.34
CA LYS A 229 2.84 17.39 -8.32
C LYS A 229 2.62 16.40 -7.18
N SER A 230 2.57 16.87 -5.93
CA SER A 230 2.29 15.99 -4.79
C SER A 230 1.61 16.76 -3.68
N TYR A 231 0.63 16.13 -3.02
CA TYR A 231 -0.12 16.70 -1.90
C TYR A 231 -0.04 15.79 -0.69
N ILE A 232 -0.12 16.40 0.49
CA ILE A 232 -0.22 15.67 1.74
C ILE A 232 -1.70 15.35 2.00
N VAL A 233 -1.98 14.09 2.31
CA VAL A 233 -3.33 13.66 2.70
C VAL A 233 -3.35 13.45 4.22
N ILE A 234 -4.28 14.10 4.91
CA ILE A 234 -4.48 13.90 6.35
C ILE A 234 -5.79 13.16 6.57
N ARG A 235 -5.70 11.99 7.15
CA ARG A 235 -6.87 11.16 7.50
C ARG A 235 -7.04 11.04 9.01
N PRO A 236 -8.24 10.72 9.49
CA PRO A 236 -8.43 10.42 10.90
C PRO A 236 -7.48 9.31 11.37
N GLY A 237 -6.74 9.58 12.45
CA GLY A 237 -5.77 8.65 13.03
C GLY A 237 -4.35 8.75 12.47
N ASN A 238 -4.09 9.56 11.47
CA ASN A 238 -2.73 9.87 11.04
C ASN A 238 -1.97 10.60 12.15
N PRO A 239 -0.66 10.39 12.31
CA PRO A 239 0.14 11.21 13.20
C PRO A 239 0.08 12.68 12.79
N PRO A 240 0.24 13.62 13.73
CA PRO A 240 0.41 15.03 13.39
C PRO A 240 1.56 15.19 12.41
N ILE A 241 1.44 16.12 11.47
CA ILE A 241 2.60 16.56 10.69
C ILE A 241 3.43 17.36 11.67
N ASP A 242 4.62 16.85 12.03
CA ASP A 242 5.58 17.61 12.80
C ASP A 242 6.02 18.79 11.90
N ASP A 243 5.51 19.98 12.22
CA ASP A 243 6.10 21.22 11.78
C ASP A 243 7.45 21.34 12.53
N ASP A 244 8.47 20.62 12.05
CA ASP A 244 9.83 20.85 12.53
C ASP A 244 10.16 22.30 12.24
N ASP A 245 10.03 23.12 13.31
CA ASP A 245 10.36 24.53 13.34
C ASP A 245 11.90 24.65 13.45
N ASP A 246 12.61 24.15 12.43
CA ASP A 246 14.06 24.27 12.32
C ASP A 246 14.51 25.66 11.79
N GLY A 247 13.59 26.62 11.72
CA GLY A 247 13.86 28.01 11.41
C GLY A 247 14.32 28.25 9.95
N ASN A 248 14.09 27.28 9.07
CA ASN A 248 14.45 27.42 7.66
C ASN A 248 13.29 28.08 6.89
N ASP A 249 13.52 29.29 6.36
CA ASP A 249 12.54 30.12 5.64
C ASP A 249 12.10 29.53 4.28
N ASP A 250 12.66 28.38 3.86
CA ASP A 250 12.30 27.64 2.64
C ASP A 250 11.21 26.57 2.90
N LYS A 251 10.20 26.88 3.74
CA LYS A 251 9.03 25.99 3.90
C LYS A 251 8.38 25.77 2.53
N ILE A 252 8.58 24.60 1.96
CA ILE A 252 7.78 24.16 0.82
C ILE A 252 6.33 24.10 1.33
N ASN A 253 5.51 25.05 0.86
CA ASN A 253 4.12 25.15 1.26
C ASN A 253 3.33 24.00 0.57
N HIS A 254 3.32 22.83 1.23
CA HIS A 254 2.63 21.65 0.71
C HIS A 254 1.12 21.91 0.68
N LYS A 255 0.48 21.57 -0.44
CA LYS A 255 -0.96 21.49 -0.46
C LYS A 255 -1.40 20.30 0.38
N ILE A 256 -2.26 20.57 1.37
CA ILE A 256 -2.87 19.57 2.26
C ILE A 256 -4.31 19.36 1.82
N ILE A 257 -4.75 18.11 1.80
CA ILE A 257 -6.15 17.72 1.60
C ILE A 257 -6.56 16.71 2.68
N TYR A 258 -7.84 16.72 3.04
CA TYR A 258 -8.43 15.83 4.04
C TYR A 258 -9.34 14.78 3.40
N SER A 259 -9.73 15.00 2.16
CA SER A 259 -10.54 14.11 1.34
C SER A 259 -10.07 14.18 -0.12
N LEU A 260 -10.23 13.06 -0.85
CA LEU A 260 -9.99 13.06 -2.30
C LEU A 260 -11.08 13.85 -3.05
N ASP A 261 -12.22 14.15 -2.41
CA ASP A 261 -13.25 15.04 -2.95
C ASP A 261 -12.77 16.49 -3.14
N GLU A 262 -11.69 16.89 -2.45
CA GLU A 262 -11.09 18.22 -2.60
C GLU A 262 -10.21 18.33 -3.87
N LEU A 263 -10.07 17.24 -4.63
CA LEU A 263 -9.32 17.24 -5.87
C LEU A 263 -10.18 17.75 -7.03
N ASP A 264 -9.86 18.94 -7.52
CA ASP A 264 -10.42 19.50 -8.74
C ASP A 264 -9.54 19.08 -9.95
N LEU A 265 -9.84 17.87 -10.53
CA LEU A 265 -9.07 17.21 -11.59
C LEU A 265 -9.96 16.84 -12.78
#